data_12390e26cf842137f00c06069cd7cf62
#
_entry.id   12390e26cf842137f00c06069cd7cf62
#
_cell.length_a   1.000
_cell.length_b   1.000
_cell.length_c   1.000
_cell.angle_alpha   90.00
_cell.angle_beta   90.00
_cell.angle_gamma   90.00
#
_symmetry.space_group_name_H-M   'P 1'
#
loop_
_entity.id
_entity.type
_entity.pdbx_description
1 polymer ?
#
loop_
_entity_poly.entity_id
_entity_poly.type
_entity_poly.pdbx_seq_one_letter_code
_entity_poly.pdbx_strand_id
1 'polypeptide(L)'
;MTAAVLQARQGLFLTTSALLAIVLLFLVIALGVSVGELSIPLDNVFYAISNKMGLTEVPLNRIYESVIWDFRLSRALVAACCGAGLAICGAVLQSLLNNALAEPYVLGVSAGASTGAVSVVVLGVGTGAVSLSAGAFAGAFAAFAFVAFLTNGARGGNERTILAGVAASQLFNAITAYTISTSASAQQARDVMFWLLGSFSGVRWPEFQLVLVVVLLGLAVCLYYSRALDAFTFGDDAAASLGIAVPWVRLALFITTALITATIVSMAGSIGFVGLVVPHVMRFLFGPLHRTLLIASALAGAILMVLADIASRMLIAPQSLPVGVVTALVGVPFFAVIIYRSRNK
;
A
#
# COMPACT_ATOMS: atom_id res chain seq x y z
N MET A 1 -34.42 22.71 9.96
CA MET A 1 -33.69 21.52 10.46
C MET A 1 -32.46 22.03 11.18
N THR A 2 -32.30 21.79 12.48
CA THR A 2 -31.23 22.38 13.28
C THR A 2 -29.85 21.77 12.92
N ALA A 3 -28.77 22.57 12.97
CA ALA A 3 -27.41 22.16 12.67
C ALA A 3 -27.01 20.85 13.43
N ALA A 4 -27.50 20.70 14.68
CA ALA A 4 -27.31 19.49 15.48
C ALA A 4 -27.89 18.22 14.84
N VAL A 5 -29.04 18.28 14.18
CA VAL A 5 -29.66 17.12 13.49
C VAL A 5 -28.84 16.74 12.24
N LEU A 6 -28.28 17.71 11.53
CA LEU A 6 -27.42 17.44 10.37
C LEU A 6 -26.08 16.79 10.81
N GLN A 7 -25.47 17.30 11.88
CA GLN A 7 -24.25 16.69 12.45
C GLN A 7 -24.49 15.29 12.99
N ALA A 8 -25.60 15.03 13.67
CA ALA A 8 -25.97 13.70 14.15
C ALA A 8 -26.17 12.71 12.97
N ARG A 9 -26.85 13.14 11.90
CA ARG A 9 -27.03 12.32 10.69
C ARG A 9 -25.71 12.02 9.97
N GLN A 10 -24.82 13.00 9.86
CA GLN A 10 -23.48 12.78 9.29
C GLN A 10 -22.66 11.81 10.15
N GLY A 11 -22.67 11.98 11.47
CA GLY A 11 -22.00 11.06 12.39
C GLY A 11 -22.52 9.63 12.26
N LEU A 12 -23.86 9.46 12.22
CA LEU A 12 -24.47 8.14 12.04
C LEU A 12 -24.13 7.52 10.69
N PHE A 13 -24.14 8.29 9.61
CA PHE A 13 -23.73 7.81 8.27
C PHE A 13 -22.27 7.33 8.24
N LEU A 14 -21.35 8.06 8.87
CA LEU A 14 -19.93 7.71 8.92
C LEU A 14 -19.71 6.43 9.76
N THR A 15 -20.38 6.30 10.90
CA THR A 15 -20.25 5.10 11.74
C THR A 15 -20.85 3.86 11.08
N THR A 16 -22.04 3.98 10.48
CA THR A 16 -22.68 2.85 9.78
C THR A 16 -21.88 2.41 8.56
N SER A 17 -21.34 3.36 7.76
CA SER A 17 -20.51 3.02 6.60
C SER A 17 -19.18 2.38 7.00
N ALA A 18 -18.56 2.81 8.10
CA ALA A 18 -17.35 2.19 8.63
C ALA A 18 -17.61 0.76 9.12
N LEU A 19 -18.70 0.53 9.86
CA LEU A 19 -19.10 -0.82 10.28
C LEU A 19 -19.38 -1.73 9.09
N LEU A 20 -20.11 -1.24 8.08
CA LEU A 20 -20.36 -2.00 6.85
C LEU A 20 -19.06 -2.34 6.12
N ALA A 21 -18.12 -1.40 6.02
CA ALA A 21 -16.81 -1.64 5.39
C ALA A 21 -15.98 -2.68 6.17
N ILE A 22 -16.02 -2.66 7.51
CA ILE A 22 -15.35 -3.67 8.35
C ILE A 22 -15.98 -5.05 8.12
N VAL A 23 -17.30 -5.17 8.13
CA VAL A 23 -17.99 -6.44 7.84
C VAL A 23 -17.63 -6.93 6.44
N LEU A 24 -17.64 -6.04 5.44
CA LEU A 24 -17.26 -6.39 4.07
C LEU A 24 -15.80 -6.85 3.99
N LEU A 25 -14.87 -6.20 4.71
CA LEU A 25 -13.47 -6.61 4.78
C LEU A 25 -13.34 -8.03 5.33
N PHE A 26 -14.04 -8.36 6.43
CA PHE A 26 -14.03 -9.73 6.97
C PHE A 26 -14.57 -10.75 5.98
N LEU A 27 -15.66 -10.43 5.28
CA LEU A 27 -16.24 -11.31 4.25
C LEU A 27 -15.26 -11.52 3.09
N VAL A 28 -14.61 -10.47 2.62
CA VAL A 28 -13.63 -10.55 1.52
C VAL A 28 -12.38 -11.33 1.94
N ILE A 29 -11.92 -11.17 3.19
CA ILE A 29 -10.82 -11.99 3.74
C ILE A 29 -11.25 -13.46 3.80
N ALA A 30 -12.44 -13.77 4.31
CA ALA A 30 -12.97 -15.13 4.36
C ALA A 30 -13.06 -15.77 2.96
N LEU A 31 -13.52 -15.01 1.95
CA LEU A 31 -13.52 -15.44 0.56
C LEU A 31 -12.08 -15.67 0.06
N GLY A 32 -11.15 -14.77 0.36
CA GLY A 32 -9.75 -14.89 -0.03
C GLY A 32 -9.05 -16.13 0.55
N VAL A 33 -9.48 -16.55 1.74
CA VAL A 33 -9.00 -17.79 2.38
C VAL A 33 -9.64 -19.03 1.76
N SER A 34 -10.93 -18.98 1.41
CA SER A 34 -11.66 -20.12 0.82
C SER A 34 -11.25 -20.38 -0.62
N VAL A 35 -11.07 -19.31 -1.42
CA VAL A 35 -10.84 -19.38 -2.86
C VAL A 35 -9.37 -19.59 -3.19
N GLY A 36 -9.08 -20.52 -4.11
CA GLY A 36 -7.73 -20.83 -4.62
C GLY A 36 -7.72 -22.14 -5.39
N GLU A 37 -6.56 -22.60 -5.86
CA GLU A 37 -6.40 -23.85 -6.62
C GLU A 37 -7.04 -25.06 -5.92
N LEU A 38 -6.88 -25.15 -4.60
CA LEU A 38 -7.59 -26.11 -3.78
C LEU A 38 -8.84 -25.41 -3.22
N SER A 39 -10.04 -25.81 -3.66
CA SER A 39 -11.29 -25.30 -3.08
C SER A 39 -11.45 -25.86 -1.67
N ILE A 40 -11.53 -24.97 -0.68
CA ILE A 40 -11.71 -25.34 0.72
C ILE A 40 -13.08 -24.84 1.15
N PRO A 41 -13.98 -25.72 1.64
CA PRO A 41 -15.29 -25.32 2.16
C PRO A 41 -15.16 -24.28 3.28
N LEU A 42 -16.09 -23.33 3.33
CA LEU A 42 -16.09 -22.25 4.33
C LEU A 42 -16.15 -22.77 5.76
N ASP A 43 -16.82 -23.92 5.97
CA ASP A 43 -16.87 -24.58 7.29
C ASP A 43 -15.47 -24.96 7.77
N ASN A 44 -14.65 -25.51 6.88
CA ASN A 44 -13.26 -25.86 7.21
C ASN A 44 -12.41 -24.62 7.47
N VAL A 45 -12.66 -23.51 6.79
CA VAL A 45 -12.01 -22.22 7.07
C VAL A 45 -12.37 -21.74 8.47
N PHE A 46 -13.66 -21.78 8.81
CA PHE A 46 -14.13 -21.38 10.13
C PHE A 46 -13.53 -22.26 11.24
N TYR A 47 -13.58 -23.59 11.09
CA TYR A 47 -13.01 -24.50 12.07
C TYR A 47 -11.48 -24.38 12.19
N ALA A 48 -10.76 -24.19 11.09
CA ALA A 48 -9.30 -24.02 11.17
C ALA A 48 -8.92 -22.76 11.95
N ILE A 49 -9.63 -21.66 11.74
CA ILE A 49 -9.38 -20.41 12.46
C ILE A 49 -9.77 -20.55 13.94
N SER A 50 -10.98 -21.09 14.23
CA SER A 50 -11.46 -21.24 15.60
C SER A 50 -10.64 -22.25 16.42
N ASN A 51 -10.16 -23.35 15.82
CA ASN A 51 -9.24 -24.26 16.48
C ASN A 51 -7.91 -23.59 16.86
N LYS A 52 -7.33 -22.81 15.96
CA LYS A 52 -6.08 -22.07 16.25
C LYS A 52 -6.27 -20.99 17.31
N MET A 53 -7.46 -20.42 17.43
CA MET A 53 -7.81 -19.48 18.50
C MET A 53 -8.19 -20.17 19.82
N GLY A 54 -8.22 -21.51 19.86
CA GLY A 54 -8.61 -22.28 21.04
C GLY A 54 -10.11 -22.23 21.37
N LEU A 55 -10.96 -21.86 20.38
CA LEU A 55 -12.42 -21.76 20.55
C LEU A 55 -13.14 -23.07 20.26
N THR A 56 -12.56 -23.95 19.45
CA THR A 56 -13.10 -25.25 19.07
C THR A 56 -11.98 -26.30 18.96
N GLU A 57 -12.31 -27.59 19.00
CA GLU A 57 -11.39 -28.72 18.80
C GLU A 57 -11.95 -29.68 17.74
N VAL A 58 -12.37 -29.17 16.61
CA VAL A 58 -12.91 -29.98 15.52
C VAL A 58 -11.75 -30.61 14.75
N PRO A 59 -11.73 -31.95 14.57
CA PRO A 59 -10.65 -32.60 13.81
C PRO A 59 -10.68 -32.19 12.34
N LEU A 60 -9.62 -31.55 11.88
CA LEU A 60 -9.42 -31.15 10.49
C LEU A 60 -8.24 -31.89 9.88
N ASN A 61 -8.24 -32.02 8.56
CA ASN A 61 -7.07 -32.47 7.83
C ASN A 61 -5.92 -31.46 8.05
N ARG A 62 -4.77 -31.93 8.52
CA ARG A 62 -3.57 -31.09 8.79
C ARG A 62 -3.14 -30.26 7.58
N ILE A 63 -3.35 -30.79 6.36
CA ILE A 63 -3.05 -30.06 5.13
C ILE A 63 -3.95 -28.85 4.98
N TYR A 64 -5.26 -29.02 5.20
CA TYR A 64 -6.22 -27.89 5.16
C TYR A 64 -5.91 -26.84 6.22
N GLU A 65 -5.64 -27.29 7.44
CA GLU A 65 -5.30 -26.39 8.54
C GLU A 65 -4.06 -25.54 8.22
N SER A 66 -2.97 -26.14 7.73
CA SER A 66 -1.77 -25.41 7.34
C SER A 66 -2.02 -24.51 6.13
N VAL A 67 -2.72 -24.98 5.08
CA VAL A 67 -3.03 -24.15 3.90
C VAL A 67 -3.88 -22.94 4.28
N ILE A 68 -4.86 -23.11 5.16
CA ILE A 68 -5.72 -22.03 5.62
C ILE A 68 -4.93 -21.04 6.47
N TRP A 69 -4.27 -21.51 7.52
CA TRP A 69 -3.64 -20.66 8.52
C TRP A 69 -2.34 -20.04 8.04
N ASP A 70 -1.38 -20.87 7.57
CA ASP A 70 -0.03 -20.41 7.28
C ASP A 70 0.12 -19.73 5.91
N PHE A 71 -0.75 -20.07 4.94
CA PHE A 71 -0.61 -19.57 3.58
C PHE A 71 -1.72 -18.59 3.18
N ARG A 72 -2.99 -18.97 3.34
CA ARG A 72 -4.08 -18.15 2.79
C ARG A 72 -4.50 -17.01 3.69
N LEU A 73 -4.62 -17.25 4.99
CA LEU A 73 -5.02 -16.22 5.94
C LEU A 73 -3.91 -15.17 6.08
N SER A 74 -2.65 -15.58 6.27
CA SER A 74 -1.52 -14.65 6.34
C SER A 74 -1.42 -13.79 5.08
N ARG A 75 -1.57 -14.39 3.88
CA ARG A 75 -1.58 -13.70 2.59
C ARG A 75 -2.70 -12.67 2.48
N ALA A 76 -3.93 -13.04 2.83
CA ALA A 76 -5.08 -12.14 2.76
C ALA A 76 -4.93 -10.96 3.74
N LEU A 77 -4.41 -11.21 4.94
CA LEU A 77 -4.15 -10.17 5.94
C LEU A 77 -3.02 -9.23 5.51
N VAL A 78 -1.93 -9.74 4.93
CA VAL A 78 -0.86 -8.91 4.36
C VAL A 78 -1.41 -8.06 3.22
N ALA A 79 -2.21 -8.65 2.31
CA ALA A 79 -2.83 -7.90 1.22
C ALA A 79 -3.72 -6.77 1.75
N ALA A 80 -4.53 -7.03 2.78
CA ALA A 80 -5.35 -6.00 3.42
C ALA A 80 -4.50 -4.87 4.01
N CYS A 81 -3.45 -5.19 4.77
CA CYS A 81 -2.54 -4.19 5.34
C CYS A 81 -1.82 -3.38 4.26
N CYS A 82 -1.33 -4.03 3.20
CA CYS A 82 -0.67 -3.36 2.08
C CYS A 82 -1.63 -2.40 1.36
N GLY A 83 -2.85 -2.83 1.10
CA GLY A 83 -3.87 -1.99 0.49
C GLY A 83 -4.23 -0.77 1.35
N ALA A 84 -4.42 -0.98 2.66
CA ALA A 84 -4.64 0.10 3.62
C ALA A 84 -3.47 1.09 3.64
N GLY A 85 -2.24 0.58 3.78
CA GLY A 85 -1.04 1.42 3.84
C GLY A 85 -0.81 2.25 2.58
N LEU A 86 -0.93 1.65 1.39
CA LEU A 86 -0.78 2.38 0.12
C LEU A 86 -1.86 3.46 -0.06
N ALA A 87 -3.12 3.16 0.33
CA ALA A 87 -4.19 4.14 0.26
C ALA A 87 -4.00 5.30 1.24
N ILE A 88 -3.52 5.04 2.47
CA ILE A 88 -3.15 6.08 3.44
C ILE A 88 -2.04 6.96 2.88
N CYS A 89 -0.96 6.35 2.37
CA CYS A 89 0.16 7.08 1.78
C CYS A 89 -0.28 7.95 0.61
N GLY A 90 -1.15 7.42 -0.26
CA GLY A 90 -1.72 8.17 -1.37
C GLY A 90 -2.50 9.40 -0.89
N ALA A 91 -3.40 9.24 0.09
CA ALA A 91 -4.18 10.35 0.64
C ALA A 91 -3.29 11.46 1.22
N VAL A 92 -2.24 11.08 1.95
CA VAL A 92 -1.26 12.00 2.54
C VAL A 92 -0.45 12.72 1.47
N LEU A 93 0.12 11.99 0.50
CA LEU A 93 0.98 12.58 -0.53
C LEU A 93 0.21 13.48 -1.48
N GLN A 94 -1.04 13.14 -1.83
CA GLN A 94 -1.92 14.02 -2.62
C GLN A 94 -2.12 15.38 -1.94
N SER A 95 -2.22 15.40 -0.61
CA SER A 95 -2.36 16.63 0.16
C SER A 95 -1.04 17.38 0.30
N LEU A 96 0.05 16.69 0.68
CA LEU A 96 1.37 17.29 0.87
C LEU A 96 1.95 17.90 -0.41
N LEU A 97 1.71 17.27 -1.56
CA LEU A 97 2.20 17.72 -2.86
C LEU A 97 1.17 18.59 -3.59
N ASN A 98 0.00 18.80 -2.98
CA ASN A 98 -1.14 19.50 -3.58
C ASN A 98 -1.40 19.03 -5.02
N ASN A 99 -1.32 17.71 -5.21
CA ASN A 99 -1.45 17.06 -6.51
C ASN A 99 -2.27 15.77 -6.37
N ALA A 100 -3.44 15.75 -6.98
CA ALA A 100 -4.36 14.61 -6.95
C ALA A 100 -3.78 13.35 -7.61
N LEU A 101 -2.71 13.48 -8.41
CA LEU A 101 -2.01 12.39 -9.09
C LEU A 101 -0.84 11.85 -8.28
N ALA A 102 -0.56 12.39 -7.09
CA ALA A 102 0.53 11.91 -6.27
C ALA A 102 0.22 10.51 -5.72
N GLU A 103 1.19 9.64 -5.86
CA GLU A 103 1.17 8.28 -5.30
C GLU A 103 2.49 7.99 -4.58
N PRO A 104 2.56 6.94 -3.73
CA PRO A 104 3.75 6.65 -2.94
C PRO A 104 5.05 6.49 -3.75
N TYR A 105 4.94 6.06 -4.99
CA TYR A 105 6.11 5.80 -5.85
C TYR A 105 6.75 7.06 -6.45
N VAL A 106 6.05 8.19 -6.41
CA VAL A 106 6.60 9.49 -6.86
C VAL A 106 7.88 9.88 -6.10
N LEU A 107 8.08 9.35 -4.88
CA LEU A 107 9.30 9.57 -4.09
C LEU A 107 10.48 8.65 -4.47
N GLY A 108 10.40 7.91 -5.57
CA GLY A 108 11.47 7.01 -6.02
C GLY A 108 11.63 5.72 -5.20
N VAL A 109 10.80 5.51 -4.18
CA VAL A 109 10.89 4.41 -3.21
C VAL A 109 10.84 3.04 -3.91
N SER A 110 9.96 2.87 -4.89
CA SER A 110 9.84 1.61 -5.65
C SER A 110 11.09 1.32 -6.49
N ALA A 111 11.63 2.33 -7.19
CA ALA A 111 12.84 2.16 -7.99
C ALA A 111 14.05 1.83 -7.12
N GLY A 112 14.18 2.49 -5.95
CA GLY A 112 15.20 2.16 -4.96
C GLY A 112 15.06 0.74 -4.42
N ALA A 113 13.84 0.30 -4.09
CA ALA A 113 13.57 -1.07 -3.66
C ALA A 113 14.02 -2.09 -4.72
N SER A 114 13.73 -1.80 -5.98
CA SER A 114 14.16 -2.63 -7.12
C SER A 114 15.68 -2.76 -7.20
N THR A 115 16.39 -1.65 -7.07
CA THR A 115 17.86 -1.64 -7.06
C THR A 115 18.41 -2.44 -5.88
N GLY A 116 17.85 -2.26 -4.68
CA GLY A 116 18.26 -3.01 -3.50
C GLY A 116 18.02 -4.50 -3.63
N ALA A 117 16.85 -4.91 -4.12
CA ALA A 117 16.52 -6.30 -4.39
C ALA A 117 17.47 -6.95 -5.41
N VAL A 118 17.71 -6.27 -6.53
CA VAL A 118 18.64 -6.72 -7.58
C VAL A 118 20.06 -6.84 -7.06
N SER A 119 20.50 -5.91 -6.22
CA SER A 119 21.83 -5.96 -5.60
C SER A 119 22.02 -7.22 -4.75
N VAL A 120 21.00 -7.65 -4.02
CA VAL A 120 21.05 -8.89 -3.24
C VAL A 120 21.04 -10.12 -4.14
N VAL A 121 20.13 -10.19 -5.12
CA VAL A 121 19.92 -11.40 -5.94
C VAL A 121 21.03 -11.59 -6.97
N VAL A 122 21.44 -10.51 -7.65
CA VAL A 122 22.35 -10.58 -8.81
C VAL A 122 23.80 -10.41 -8.39
N LEU A 123 24.09 -9.42 -7.55
CA LEU A 123 25.45 -9.14 -7.09
C LEU A 123 25.85 -9.93 -5.85
N GLY A 124 24.92 -10.67 -5.23
CA GLY A 124 25.17 -11.44 -4.03
C GLY A 124 25.52 -10.57 -2.80
N VAL A 125 25.07 -9.32 -2.76
CA VAL A 125 25.33 -8.43 -1.63
C VAL A 125 24.82 -9.04 -0.36
N GLY A 126 25.69 -9.17 0.65
CA GLY A 126 25.36 -9.80 1.92
C GLY A 126 25.52 -11.33 1.94
N THR A 127 25.91 -11.99 0.83
CA THR A 127 26.26 -13.44 0.74
C THR A 127 25.34 -14.37 1.55
N GLY A 128 24.02 -14.21 1.37
CA GLY A 128 23.00 -15.02 2.06
C GLY A 128 22.62 -14.54 3.46
N ALA A 129 23.35 -13.59 4.06
CA ALA A 129 23.01 -12.99 5.34
C ALA A 129 21.94 -11.89 5.23
N VAL A 130 21.80 -11.28 4.06
CA VAL A 130 20.81 -10.23 3.77
C VAL A 130 19.67 -10.82 2.93
N SER A 131 18.45 -10.73 3.46
CA SER A 131 17.28 -11.17 2.70
C SER A 131 16.95 -10.21 1.55
N LEU A 132 16.26 -10.71 0.52
CA LEU A 132 15.72 -9.92 -0.57
C LEU A 132 14.93 -8.70 -0.06
N SER A 133 14.05 -8.93 0.91
CA SER A 133 13.23 -7.87 1.53
C SER A 133 14.06 -6.83 2.25
N ALA A 134 15.12 -7.23 2.95
CA ALA A 134 16.02 -6.28 3.63
C ALA A 134 16.80 -5.42 2.63
N GLY A 135 17.28 -6.02 1.51
CA GLY A 135 17.91 -5.29 0.43
C GLY A 135 16.94 -4.30 -0.23
N ALA A 136 15.74 -4.74 -0.55
CA ALA A 136 14.69 -3.90 -1.10
C ALA A 136 14.33 -2.73 -0.17
N PHE A 137 14.19 -2.99 1.13
CA PHE A 137 13.92 -1.95 2.12
C PHE A 137 15.05 -0.92 2.19
N ALA A 138 16.31 -1.38 2.25
CA ALA A 138 17.48 -0.50 2.27
C ALA A 138 17.57 0.37 1.01
N GLY A 139 17.32 -0.22 -0.17
CA GLY A 139 17.28 0.51 -1.43
C GLY A 139 16.15 1.53 -1.51
N ALA A 140 14.96 1.18 -1.01
CA ALA A 140 13.83 2.09 -0.89
C ALA A 140 14.16 3.31 -0.01
N PHE A 141 14.79 3.04 1.13
CA PHE A 141 15.21 4.08 2.06
C PHE A 141 16.32 4.96 1.46
N ALA A 142 17.28 4.37 0.73
CA ALA A 142 18.33 5.11 0.04
C ALA A 142 17.75 6.07 -1.02
N ALA A 143 16.76 5.62 -1.80
CA ALA A 143 16.10 6.48 -2.78
C ALA A 143 15.32 7.62 -2.09
N PHE A 144 14.61 7.34 -1.02
CA PHE A 144 13.94 8.37 -0.23
C PHE A 144 14.96 9.39 0.35
N ALA A 145 16.05 8.92 0.93
CA ALA A 145 17.11 9.78 1.46
C ALA A 145 17.73 10.64 0.36
N PHE A 146 17.92 10.09 -0.84
CA PHE A 146 18.39 10.84 -2.00
C PHE A 146 17.43 11.95 -2.41
N VAL A 147 16.11 11.67 -2.46
CA VAL A 147 15.09 12.70 -2.70
C VAL A 147 15.11 13.76 -1.61
N ALA A 148 15.17 13.37 -0.35
CA ALA A 148 15.22 14.29 0.78
C ALA A 148 16.49 15.19 0.72
N PHE A 149 17.63 14.64 0.31
CA PHE A 149 18.87 15.39 0.09
C PHE A 149 18.71 16.42 -1.04
N LEU A 150 18.17 16.03 -2.21
CA LEU A 150 17.96 16.93 -3.35
C LEU A 150 17.00 18.08 -3.05
N THR A 151 16.03 17.84 -2.16
CA THR A 151 15.02 18.83 -1.78
C THR A 151 15.36 19.65 -0.54
N ASN A 152 16.60 19.52 0.01
CA ASN A 152 16.96 20.08 1.32
C ASN A 152 15.96 19.69 2.42
N GLY A 153 15.53 18.43 2.43
CA GLY A 153 14.49 17.93 3.32
C GLY A 153 13.12 18.56 3.01
N ALA A 154 12.43 19.03 4.06
CA ALA A 154 11.07 19.58 3.92
C ALA A 154 11.02 21.05 3.39
N ARG A 155 12.15 21.67 3.09
CA ARG A 155 12.21 23.07 2.60
C ARG A 155 12.03 23.20 1.10
N GLY A 156 12.15 22.11 0.33
CA GLY A 156 11.86 22.09 -1.11
C GLY A 156 10.35 22.22 -1.36
N GLY A 157 9.95 23.11 -2.27
CA GLY A 157 8.54 23.21 -2.70
C GLY A 157 8.06 21.92 -3.37
N ASN A 158 6.75 21.82 -3.60
CA ASN A 158 6.11 20.63 -4.18
C ASN A 158 6.71 20.20 -5.51
N GLU A 159 6.98 21.16 -6.42
CA GLU A 159 7.59 20.91 -7.72
C GLU A 159 8.98 20.29 -7.61
N ARG A 160 9.83 20.81 -6.71
CA ARG A 160 11.17 20.25 -6.46
C ARG A 160 11.11 18.84 -5.93
N THR A 161 10.15 18.54 -5.06
CA THR A 161 9.97 17.20 -4.51
C THR A 161 9.57 16.21 -5.60
N ILE A 162 8.65 16.58 -6.49
CA ILE A 162 8.24 15.75 -7.63
C ILE A 162 9.40 15.53 -8.59
N LEU A 163 10.12 16.59 -8.98
CA LEU A 163 11.28 16.50 -9.87
C LEU A 163 12.41 15.65 -9.27
N ALA A 164 12.70 15.80 -7.97
CA ALA A 164 13.69 14.99 -7.28
C ALA A 164 13.27 13.50 -7.25
N GLY A 165 11.98 13.21 -7.05
CA GLY A 165 11.45 11.85 -7.11
C GLY A 165 11.56 11.23 -8.50
N VAL A 166 11.28 11.99 -9.55
CA VAL A 166 11.48 11.54 -10.95
C VAL A 166 12.97 11.29 -11.21
N ALA A 167 13.86 12.19 -10.81
CA ALA A 167 15.30 12.01 -10.98
C ALA A 167 15.81 10.77 -10.23
N ALA A 168 15.37 10.58 -8.98
CA ALA A 168 15.70 9.40 -8.20
C ALA A 168 15.20 8.12 -8.89
N SER A 169 13.95 8.10 -9.33
CA SER A 169 13.38 6.95 -10.03
C SER A 169 14.17 6.58 -11.27
N GLN A 170 14.56 7.56 -12.09
CA GLN A 170 15.36 7.31 -13.29
C GLN A 170 16.76 6.80 -12.97
N LEU A 171 17.42 7.37 -11.96
CA LEU A 171 18.74 6.92 -11.52
C LEU A 171 18.72 5.47 -11.04
N PHE A 172 17.81 5.15 -10.10
CA PHE A 172 17.70 3.80 -9.54
C PHE A 172 17.23 2.77 -10.58
N ASN A 173 16.30 3.13 -11.48
CA ASN A 173 15.92 2.28 -12.60
C ASN A 173 17.08 2.01 -13.56
N ALA A 174 17.92 3.01 -13.85
CA ALA A 174 19.11 2.84 -14.68
C ALA A 174 20.13 1.90 -14.02
N ILE A 175 20.38 2.05 -12.70
CA ILE A 175 21.24 1.13 -11.95
C ILE A 175 20.69 -0.29 -11.98
N THR A 176 19.38 -0.47 -11.76
CA THR A 176 18.71 -1.76 -11.84
C THR A 176 18.87 -2.41 -13.21
N ALA A 177 18.57 -1.67 -14.28
CA ALA A 177 18.70 -2.14 -15.65
C ALA A 177 20.14 -2.50 -16.02
N TYR A 178 21.11 -1.67 -15.64
CA TYR A 178 22.53 -1.93 -15.83
C TYR A 178 22.95 -3.23 -15.13
N THR A 179 22.59 -3.39 -13.86
CA THR A 179 22.97 -4.59 -13.09
C THR A 179 22.36 -5.87 -13.70
N ILE A 180 21.09 -5.82 -14.10
CA ILE A 180 20.44 -6.97 -14.75
C ILE A 180 21.12 -7.30 -16.08
N SER A 181 21.41 -6.29 -16.91
CA SER A 181 21.95 -6.53 -18.26
C SER A 181 23.40 -7.02 -18.27
N THR A 182 24.18 -6.68 -17.23
CA THR A 182 25.62 -7.01 -17.18
C THR A 182 25.96 -8.21 -16.31
N SER A 183 25.15 -8.52 -15.31
CA SER A 183 25.53 -9.47 -14.26
C SER A 183 24.49 -10.56 -13.99
N ALA A 184 23.22 -10.40 -14.42
CA ALA A 184 22.19 -11.38 -14.14
C ALA A 184 22.23 -12.56 -15.09
N SER A 185 22.06 -13.78 -14.55
CA SER A 185 21.70 -14.93 -15.35
C SER A 185 20.26 -14.78 -15.87
N ALA A 186 19.92 -15.53 -16.94
CA ALA A 186 18.56 -15.50 -17.50
C ALA A 186 17.47 -15.90 -16.46
N GLN A 187 17.81 -16.75 -15.50
CA GLN A 187 16.88 -17.11 -14.41
C GLN A 187 16.72 -15.96 -13.42
N GLN A 188 17.82 -15.37 -12.94
CA GLN A 188 17.79 -14.23 -12.02
C GLN A 188 17.03 -13.04 -12.63
N ALA A 189 17.22 -12.77 -13.92
CA ALA A 189 16.49 -11.71 -14.62
C ALA A 189 14.97 -11.96 -14.59
N ARG A 190 14.52 -13.21 -14.85
CA ARG A 190 13.11 -13.59 -14.76
C ARG A 190 12.57 -13.44 -13.33
N ASP A 191 13.28 -13.95 -12.33
CA ASP A 191 12.85 -13.90 -10.93
C ASP A 191 12.68 -12.45 -10.44
N VAL A 192 13.63 -11.57 -10.81
CA VAL A 192 13.54 -10.14 -10.54
C VAL A 192 12.35 -9.51 -11.25
N MET A 193 12.12 -9.83 -12.53
CA MET A 193 10.96 -9.28 -13.26
C MET A 193 9.63 -9.66 -12.60
N PHE A 194 9.46 -10.91 -12.16
CA PHE A 194 8.26 -11.33 -11.45
C PHE A 194 8.11 -10.60 -10.11
N TRP A 195 9.21 -10.41 -9.39
CA TRP A 195 9.17 -9.67 -8.13
C TRP A 195 8.78 -8.19 -8.34
N LEU A 196 9.31 -7.55 -9.40
CA LEU A 196 8.99 -6.15 -9.75
C LEU A 196 7.50 -5.93 -10.06
N LEU A 197 6.81 -6.95 -10.56
CA LEU A 197 5.38 -6.88 -10.88
C LEU A 197 4.47 -6.97 -9.65
N GLY A 198 5.04 -7.29 -8.49
CA GLY A 198 4.33 -7.37 -7.21
C GLY A 198 3.52 -8.65 -7.01
N SER A 199 3.73 -9.32 -5.90
CA SER A 199 3.05 -10.58 -5.54
C SER A 199 3.00 -10.79 -4.04
N PHE A 200 1.92 -11.45 -3.57
CA PHE A 200 1.79 -11.91 -2.18
C PHE A 200 2.11 -13.40 -2.00
N SER A 201 2.67 -14.08 -3.01
CA SER A 201 2.88 -15.54 -2.94
C SER A 201 3.87 -15.98 -1.87
N GLY A 202 4.84 -15.13 -1.52
CA GLY A 202 5.92 -15.43 -0.57
C GLY A 202 5.66 -15.00 0.87
N VAL A 203 4.59 -14.25 1.15
CA VAL A 203 4.34 -13.66 2.47
C VAL A 203 3.76 -14.67 3.47
N ARG A 204 4.07 -14.49 4.75
CA ARG A 204 3.69 -15.33 5.88
C ARG A 204 3.35 -14.45 7.10
N TRP A 205 3.17 -15.05 8.26
CA TRP A 205 2.86 -14.39 9.53
C TRP A 205 3.88 -13.32 9.96
N PRO A 206 5.21 -13.52 9.83
CA PRO A 206 6.18 -12.48 10.18
C PRO A 206 5.99 -11.20 9.37
N GLU A 207 5.75 -11.32 8.06
CA GLU A 207 5.47 -10.18 7.19
C GLU A 207 4.16 -9.48 7.57
N PHE A 208 3.12 -10.26 7.93
CA PHE A 208 1.87 -9.69 8.43
C PHE A 208 2.09 -8.87 9.71
N GLN A 209 2.78 -9.44 10.70
CA GLN A 209 3.02 -8.74 11.96
C GLN A 209 3.78 -7.43 11.75
N LEU A 210 4.80 -7.45 10.90
CA LEU A 210 5.58 -6.25 10.61
C LEU A 210 4.76 -5.19 9.88
N VAL A 211 4.07 -5.56 8.78
CA VAL A 211 3.28 -4.58 8.01
C VAL A 211 2.10 -4.04 8.82
N LEU A 212 1.46 -4.86 9.65
CA LEU A 212 0.38 -4.43 10.53
C LEU A 212 0.85 -3.33 11.50
N VAL A 213 1.95 -3.57 12.19
CA VAL A 213 2.51 -2.59 13.14
C VAL A 213 2.88 -1.29 12.42
N VAL A 214 3.58 -1.38 11.29
CA VAL A 214 4.01 -0.19 10.54
C VAL A 214 2.82 0.60 10.01
N VAL A 215 1.80 -0.07 9.46
CA VAL A 215 0.59 0.60 8.94
C VAL A 215 -0.24 1.20 10.05
N LEU A 216 -0.42 0.52 11.19
CA LEU A 216 -1.18 1.05 12.33
C LEU A 216 -0.48 2.27 12.96
N LEU A 217 0.83 2.20 13.18
CA LEU A 217 1.60 3.34 13.69
C LEU A 217 1.58 4.50 12.69
N GLY A 218 1.75 4.20 11.40
CA GLY A 218 1.68 5.22 10.35
C GLY A 218 0.30 5.87 10.26
N LEU A 219 -0.79 5.09 10.35
CA LEU A 219 -2.15 5.62 10.41
C LEU A 219 -2.33 6.52 11.64
N ALA A 220 -1.84 6.11 12.80
CA ALA A 220 -1.92 6.92 14.02
C ALA A 220 -1.22 8.27 13.86
N VAL A 221 0.00 8.29 13.28
CA VAL A 221 0.72 9.53 12.96
C VAL A 221 -0.06 10.40 11.97
N CYS A 222 -0.58 9.81 10.88
CA CYS A 222 -1.34 10.55 9.88
C CYS A 222 -2.66 11.11 10.46
N LEU A 223 -3.33 10.38 11.35
CA LEU A 223 -4.53 10.85 12.04
C LEU A 223 -4.21 11.98 13.03
N TYR A 224 -3.08 11.90 13.73
CA TYR A 224 -2.61 12.98 14.61
C TYR A 224 -2.41 14.28 13.83
N TYR A 225 -1.82 14.21 12.64
CA TYR A 225 -1.61 15.35 11.75
C TYR A 225 -2.77 15.63 10.78
N SER A 226 -3.94 15.00 10.94
CA SER A 226 -5.08 15.15 10.01
C SER A 226 -5.52 16.59 9.81
N ARG A 227 -5.53 17.41 10.87
CA ARG A 227 -5.84 18.85 10.77
C ARG A 227 -4.79 19.64 9.98
N ALA A 228 -3.53 19.26 10.11
CA ALA A 228 -2.45 19.87 9.33
C ALA A 228 -2.56 19.46 7.85
N LEU A 229 -2.93 18.20 7.57
CA LEU A 229 -3.22 17.74 6.21
C LEU A 229 -4.40 18.51 5.58
N ASP A 230 -5.45 18.82 6.36
CA ASP A 230 -6.56 19.66 5.89
C ASP A 230 -6.07 21.07 5.53
N ALA A 231 -5.16 21.65 6.32
CA ALA A 231 -4.59 22.96 6.02
C ALA A 231 -3.67 22.95 4.79
N PHE A 232 -2.88 21.90 4.58
CA PHE A 232 -2.00 21.77 3.40
C PHE A 232 -2.76 21.74 2.08
N THR A 233 -4.04 21.38 2.06
CA THR A 233 -4.86 21.46 0.83
C THR A 233 -5.03 22.89 0.31
N PHE A 234 -4.84 23.89 1.18
CA PHE A 234 -4.87 25.32 0.85
C PHE A 234 -3.49 25.93 0.60
N GLY A 235 -2.43 25.11 0.66
CA GLY A 235 -1.05 25.50 0.47
C GLY A 235 -0.28 25.75 1.77
N ASP A 236 1.05 25.84 1.63
CA ASP A 236 1.97 25.95 2.77
C ASP A 236 1.83 27.26 3.53
N ASP A 237 1.60 28.35 2.82
CA ASP A 237 1.44 29.70 3.42
C ASP A 237 0.16 29.75 4.28
N ALA A 238 -0.92 29.12 3.81
CA ALA A 238 -2.16 29.01 4.57
C ALA A 238 -1.95 28.16 5.83
N ALA A 239 -1.24 27.03 5.72
CA ALA A 239 -0.94 26.20 6.88
C ALA A 239 -0.03 26.92 7.89
N ALA A 240 0.98 27.66 7.43
CA ALA A 240 1.86 28.46 8.28
C ALA A 240 1.11 29.58 9.01
N SER A 241 0.16 30.23 8.37
CA SER A 241 -0.67 31.29 8.99
C SER A 241 -1.57 30.77 10.10
N LEU A 242 -1.89 29.46 10.08
CA LEU A 242 -2.60 28.76 11.15
C LEU A 242 -1.67 28.28 12.29
N GLY A 243 -0.38 28.63 12.25
CA GLY A 243 0.59 28.26 13.28
C GLY A 243 1.16 26.85 13.13
N ILE A 244 0.98 26.19 11.97
CA ILE A 244 1.54 24.86 11.73
C ILE A 244 3.03 25.00 11.40
N ALA A 245 3.88 24.22 12.09
CA ALA A 245 5.31 24.13 11.80
C ALA A 245 5.54 23.29 10.52
N VAL A 246 5.22 23.89 9.35
CA VAL A 246 5.17 23.24 8.03
C VAL A 246 6.38 22.33 7.76
N PRO A 247 7.66 22.74 7.95
CA PRO A 247 8.79 21.89 7.62
C PRO A 247 8.82 20.57 8.43
N TRP A 248 8.52 20.66 9.73
CA TRP A 248 8.58 19.51 10.62
C TRP A 248 7.42 18.54 10.39
N VAL A 249 6.20 19.06 10.23
CA VAL A 249 5.02 18.25 9.95
C VAL A 249 5.15 17.55 8.61
N ARG A 250 5.61 18.27 7.58
CA ARG A 250 5.87 17.73 6.25
C ARG A 250 6.93 16.61 6.29
N LEU A 251 8.03 16.84 6.99
CA LEU A 251 9.09 15.84 7.16
C LEU A 251 8.56 14.58 7.86
N ALA A 252 7.84 14.74 8.96
CA ALA A 252 7.25 13.61 9.68
C ALA A 252 6.31 12.78 8.80
N LEU A 253 5.45 13.43 8.01
CA LEU A 253 4.52 12.76 7.10
C LEU A 253 5.24 12.09 5.93
N PHE A 254 6.27 12.72 5.35
CA PHE A 254 7.08 12.09 4.31
C PHE A 254 7.84 10.86 4.82
N ILE A 255 8.45 10.93 6.01
CA ILE A 255 9.11 9.77 6.63
C ILE A 255 8.08 8.66 6.89
N THR A 256 6.91 8.98 7.41
CA THR A 256 5.86 8.01 7.68
C THR A 256 5.40 7.31 6.40
N THR A 257 5.11 8.06 5.34
CA THR A 257 4.70 7.49 4.05
C THR A 257 5.82 6.68 3.40
N ALA A 258 7.06 7.14 3.50
CA ALA A 258 8.22 6.41 2.98
C ALA A 258 8.43 5.07 3.73
N LEU A 259 8.32 5.05 5.06
CA LEU A 259 8.43 3.83 5.86
C LEU A 259 7.34 2.81 5.53
N ILE A 260 6.07 3.25 5.47
CA ILE A 260 4.96 2.38 5.07
C ILE A 260 5.22 1.81 3.67
N THR A 261 5.54 2.67 2.70
CA THR A 261 5.75 2.25 1.31
C THR A 261 6.96 1.33 1.17
N ALA A 262 8.10 1.65 1.79
CA ALA A 262 9.29 0.83 1.77
C ALA A 262 9.04 -0.57 2.37
N THR A 263 8.31 -0.64 3.50
CA THR A 263 7.90 -1.90 4.11
C THR A 263 7.03 -2.73 3.17
N ILE A 264 6.02 -2.12 2.53
CA ILE A 264 5.12 -2.83 1.61
C ILE A 264 5.88 -3.32 0.38
N VAL A 265 6.67 -2.45 -0.27
CA VAL A 265 7.41 -2.80 -1.49
C VAL A 265 8.46 -3.85 -1.22
N SER A 266 9.12 -3.83 -0.06
CA SER A 266 10.14 -4.83 0.30
C SER A 266 9.58 -6.25 0.43
N MET A 267 8.29 -6.40 0.75
CA MET A 267 7.63 -7.69 0.93
C MET A 267 6.86 -8.15 -0.30
N ALA A 268 6.13 -7.23 -0.91
CA ALA A 268 5.15 -7.53 -1.95
C ALA A 268 5.57 -7.05 -3.34
N GLY A 269 6.72 -6.38 -3.48
CA GLY A 269 7.10 -5.74 -4.73
C GLY A 269 6.28 -4.49 -5.04
N SER A 270 6.35 -4.00 -6.29
CA SER A 270 5.68 -2.78 -6.70
C SER A 270 4.19 -3.01 -7.02
N ILE A 271 3.29 -2.30 -6.34
CA ILE A 271 1.83 -2.40 -6.52
C ILE A 271 1.25 -1.00 -6.70
N GLY A 272 1.07 -0.56 -7.94
CA GLY A 272 0.58 0.79 -8.27
C GLY A 272 -0.94 0.95 -8.21
N PHE A 273 -1.38 2.18 -8.43
CA PHE A 273 -2.77 2.64 -8.57
C PHE A 273 -3.62 2.63 -7.29
N VAL A 274 -3.32 1.86 -6.28
CA VAL A 274 -4.10 1.80 -5.04
C VAL A 274 -4.06 3.14 -4.32
N GLY A 275 -2.87 3.70 -4.13
CA GLY A 275 -2.67 5.00 -3.50
C GLY A 275 -3.19 6.18 -4.32
N LEU A 276 -3.41 5.99 -5.62
CA LEU A 276 -3.93 7.01 -6.49
C LEU A 276 -5.47 6.99 -6.54
N VAL A 277 -6.04 5.82 -6.78
CA VAL A 277 -7.47 5.65 -7.06
C VAL A 277 -8.31 5.68 -5.77
N VAL A 278 -7.89 4.94 -4.75
CA VAL A 278 -8.72 4.77 -3.55
C VAL A 278 -8.98 6.10 -2.81
N PRO A 279 -7.97 6.94 -2.51
CA PRO A 279 -8.23 8.21 -1.83
C PRO A 279 -9.10 9.16 -2.66
N HIS A 280 -8.94 9.12 -3.98
CA HIS A 280 -9.75 9.93 -4.88
C HIS A 280 -11.25 9.57 -4.79
N VAL A 281 -11.56 8.27 -4.83
CA VAL A 281 -12.95 7.77 -4.68
C VAL A 281 -13.49 8.09 -3.29
N MET A 282 -12.70 7.86 -2.25
CA MET A 282 -13.13 8.12 -0.87
C MET A 282 -13.36 9.60 -0.60
N ARG A 283 -12.57 10.49 -1.20
CA ARG A 283 -12.78 11.94 -1.13
C ARG A 283 -14.11 12.35 -1.76
N PHE A 284 -14.47 11.70 -2.86
CA PHE A 284 -15.76 11.95 -3.52
C PHE A 284 -16.96 11.47 -2.68
N LEU A 285 -16.82 10.33 -1.98
CA LEU A 285 -17.91 9.75 -1.20
C LEU A 285 -18.06 10.35 0.21
N PHE A 286 -16.95 10.62 0.88
CA PHE A 286 -16.91 11.01 2.30
C PHE A 286 -16.42 12.44 2.54
N GLY A 287 -16.08 13.16 1.48
CA GLY A 287 -15.56 14.53 1.56
C GLY A 287 -14.05 14.62 1.76
N PRO A 288 -13.52 15.86 1.83
CA PRO A 288 -12.09 16.11 1.80
C PRO A 288 -11.40 16.04 3.17
N LEU A 289 -12.15 15.96 4.29
CA LEU A 289 -11.57 15.96 5.64
C LEU A 289 -10.70 14.74 5.91
N HIS A 290 -9.41 14.94 6.18
CA HIS A 290 -8.42 13.87 6.30
C HIS A 290 -8.71 12.87 7.40
N ARG A 291 -9.33 13.28 8.51
CA ARG A 291 -9.68 12.35 9.58
C ARG A 291 -10.59 11.22 9.10
N THR A 292 -11.58 11.54 8.29
CA THR A 292 -12.51 10.56 7.70
C THR A 292 -11.90 9.89 6.47
N LEU A 293 -11.24 10.67 5.63
CA LEU A 293 -10.62 10.22 4.40
C LEU A 293 -9.57 9.12 4.63
N LEU A 294 -8.71 9.27 5.64
CA LEU A 294 -7.67 8.29 5.96
C LEU A 294 -8.26 6.94 6.38
N ILE A 295 -9.27 6.95 7.25
CA ILE A 295 -9.94 5.72 7.71
C ILE A 295 -10.70 5.05 6.55
N ALA A 296 -11.48 5.83 5.80
CA ALA A 296 -12.22 5.31 4.65
C ALA A 296 -11.28 4.76 3.57
N SER A 297 -10.17 5.46 3.30
CA SER A 297 -9.17 5.01 2.33
C SER A 297 -8.45 3.74 2.80
N ALA A 298 -8.13 3.63 4.09
CA ALA A 298 -7.52 2.43 4.65
C ALA A 298 -8.43 1.21 4.46
N LEU A 299 -9.71 1.31 4.83
CA LEU A 299 -10.68 0.21 4.70
C LEU A 299 -10.93 -0.14 3.22
N ALA A 300 -11.15 0.85 2.37
CA ALA A 300 -11.39 0.61 0.94
C ALA A 300 -10.14 0.04 0.25
N GLY A 301 -8.96 0.52 0.59
CA GLY A 301 -7.69 -0.01 0.09
C GLY A 301 -7.45 -1.45 0.51
N ALA A 302 -7.76 -1.79 1.77
CA ALA A 302 -7.70 -3.16 2.27
C ALA A 302 -8.61 -4.10 1.46
N ILE A 303 -9.87 -3.71 1.29
CA ILE A 303 -10.85 -4.49 0.52
C ILE A 303 -10.40 -4.67 -0.93
N LEU A 304 -10.01 -3.57 -1.59
CA LEU A 304 -9.56 -3.59 -2.99
C LEU A 304 -8.36 -4.54 -3.18
N MET A 305 -7.39 -4.49 -2.26
CA MET A 305 -6.18 -5.30 -2.40
C MET A 305 -6.45 -6.79 -2.19
N VAL A 306 -7.30 -7.17 -1.24
CA VAL A 306 -7.70 -8.58 -1.06
C VAL A 306 -8.47 -9.07 -2.29
N LEU A 307 -9.38 -8.26 -2.84
CA LEU A 307 -10.09 -8.60 -4.09
C LEU A 307 -9.12 -8.74 -5.28
N ALA A 308 -8.15 -7.85 -5.40
CA ALA A 308 -7.11 -7.94 -6.44
C ALA A 308 -6.25 -9.20 -6.27
N ASP A 309 -5.92 -9.59 -5.04
CA ASP A 309 -5.21 -10.84 -4.76
C ASP A 309 -6.06 -12.08 -5.11
N ILE A 310 -7.34 -12.10 -4.81
CA ILE A 310 -8.27 -13.16 -5.23
C ILE A 310 -8.29 -13.25 -6.75
N ALA A 311 -8.50 -12.12 -7.44
CA ALA A 311 -8.52 -12.06 -8.89
C ALA A 311 -7.20 -12.54 -9.51
N SER A 312 -6.06 -12.16 -8.93
CA SER A 312 -4.72 -12.58 -9.40
C SER A 312 -4.53 -14.09 -9.41
N ARG A 313 -5.18 -14.81 -8.47
CA ARG A 313 -5.12 -16.27 -8.35
C ARG A 313 -6.14 -17.01 -9.21
N MET A 314 -7.21 -16.34 -9.66
CA MET A 314 -8.31 -16.97 -10.37
C MET A 314 -8.28 -16.77 -11.88
N LEU A 315 -7.73 -15.63 -12.35
CA LEU A 315 -7.85 -15.22 -13.76
C LEU A 315 -7.17 -16.17 -14.72
N ILE A 316 -6.05 -16.79 -14.36
CA ILE A 316 -5.26 -17.70 -15.22
C ILE A 316 -4.84 -18.95 -14.42
N ALA A 317 -5.75 -19.56 -13.65
CA ALA A 317 -5.42 -20.76 -12.90
C ALA A 317 -4.91 -21.89 -13.84
N PRO A 318 -3.88 -22.68 -13.43
CA PRO A 318 -3.26 -22.74 -12.12
C PRO A 318 -2.13 -21.71 -11.87
N GLN A 319 -1.81 -20.87 -12.83
CA GLN A 319 -0.80 -19.82 -12.67
C GLN A 319 -1.41 -18.60 -12.00
N SER A 320 -0.69 -18.00 -11.03
CA SER A 320 -1.11 -16.75 -10.44
C SER A 320 -0.50 -15.55 -11.18
N LEU A 321 -1.34 -14.58 -11.55
CA LEU A 321 -0.87 -13.30 -12.06
C LEU A 321 -0.23 -12.48 -10.94
N PRO A 322 0.80 -11.66 -11.23
CA PRO A 322 1.25 -10.64 -10.29
C PRO A 322 0.10 -9.67 -9.95
N VAL A 323 -0.07 -9.37 -8.66
CA VAL A 323 -1.18 -8.52 -8.20
C VAL A 323 -1.07 -7.09 -8.72
N GLY A 324 0.16 -6.59 -8.93
CA GLY A 324 0.39 -5.27 -9.53
C GLY A 324 -0.15 -5.15 -10.95
N VAL A 325 -0.14 -6.25 -11.72
CA VAL A 325 -0.77 -6.28 -13.06
C VAL A 325 -2.28 -6.14 -12.93
N VAL A 326 -2.90 -6.84 -11.98
CA VAL A 326 -4.35 -6.77 -11.75
C VAL A 326 -4.77 -5.35 -11.32
N THR A 327 -4.03 -4.75 -10.37
CA THR A 327 -4.33 -3.38 -9.91
C THR A 327 -4.14 -2.36 -11.02
N ALA A 328 -3.15 -2.52 -11.91
CA ALA A 328 -2.95 -1.65 -13.06
C ALA A 328 -4.06 -1.80 -14.11
N LEU A 329 -4.44 -3.04 -14.45
CA LEU A 329 -5.52 -3.29 -15.43
C LEU A 329 -6.89 -2.72 -14.98
N VAL A 330 -7.15 -2.66 -13.70
CA VAL A 330 -8.36 -2.06 -13.14
C VAL A 330 -8.19 -0.55 -12.94
N GLY A 331 -7.04 -0.15 -12.40
CA GLY A 331 -6.76 1.23 -11.99
C GLY A 331 -6.61 2.20 -13.16
N VAL A 332 -5.90 1.79 -14.24
CA VAL A 332 -5.67 2.66 -15.41
C VAL A 332 -6.97 3.04 -16.12
N PRO A 333 -7.86 2.11 -16.50
CA PRO A 333 -9.13 2.47 -17.14
C PRO A 333 -10.01 3.33 -16.23
N PHE A 334 -10.09 3.00 -14.95
CA PHE A 334 -10.86 3.78 -13.98
C PHE A 334 -10.35 5.22 -13.89
N PHE A 335 -9.03 5.38 -13.81
CA PHE A 335 -8.41 6.70 -13.76
C PHE A 335 -8.59 7.50 -15.05
N ALA A 336 -8.50 6.86 -16.22
CA ALA A 336 -8.77 7.48 -17.50
C ALA A 336 -10.21 8.04 -17.58
N VAL A 337 -11.19 7.30 -17.05
CA VAL A 337 -12.59 7.78 -16.97
C VAL A 337 -12.71 9.00 -16.04
N ILE A 338 -12.00 9.03 -14.90
CA ILE A 338 -12.02 10.19 -14.01
C ILE A 338 -11.47 11.43 -14.72
N ILE A 339 -10.32 11.33 -15.39
CA ILE A 339 -9.71 12.45 -16.13
C ILE A 339 -10.66 12.94 -17.24
N TYR A 340 -11.24 12.01 -17.99
CA TYR A 340 -12.16 12.38 -19.07
C TYR A 340 -13.37 13.15 -18.56
N ARG A 341 -13.96 12.72 -17.43
CA ARG A 341 -15.10 13.40 -16.82
C ARG A 341 -14.75 14.74 -16.19
N SER A 342 -13.55 14.90 -15.66
CA SER A 342 -13.10 16.16 -15.06
C SER A 342 -12.85 17.26 -16.10
N ARG A 343 -12.59 16.89 -17.36
CA ARG A 343 -12.37 17.83 -18.48
C ARG A 343 -13.67 18.52 -18.93
N ASN A 344 -14.81 17.96 -18.59
CA ASN A 344 -16.13 18.47 -19.01
C ASN A 344 -16.84 19.31 -17.91
N LYS A 345 -16.12 19.62 -16.83
CA LYS A 345 -16.55 20.57 -15.80
C LYS A 345 -15.63 21.78 -15.78
#